data_d3f21537530d99e57e25b15285d77e17
#
_entry.id   d3f21537530d99e57e25b15285d77e17
#
_cell.length_a   1.000
_cell.length_b   1.000
_cell.length_c   1.000
_cell.angle_alpha   90.00
_cell.angle_beta   90.00
_cell.angle_gamma   90.00
#
_symmetry.space_group_name_H-M   'P 1'
#
loop_
_entity.id
_entity.type
_entity.pdbx_description
1 polymer ?
#
loop_
_entity_poly.entity_id
_entity_poly.type
_entity_poly.pdbx_seq_one_letter_code
_entity_poly.pdbx_strand_id
1 'polypeptide(L)'
;ENPVPIPFQKISEPTIAMHFIVNDSPLAGQEGKYVTSRHLRDRLFRELNTDVSLRVEETETTESFKVSGRGELHLSVLIENMRREGYEFAVSKAEVLYKTDENGKKLEPMELAYIDVPDEFSGSVIQKLSARKGELISMGAANGGYVRLEFSIPARGLIGYRGEFMTDTKGNGIINTTYDGYGPYKGDMMYRAQGSLIAFESGEAITYGLYNAQERGTLLSLIHI
;
A
#
# COMPACT_ATOMS: atom_id res chain seq x y z
N GLU A 1 -18.05 -47.01 -3.86
CA GLU A 1 -18.05 -45.75 -3.11
C GLU A 1 -18.02 -44.60 -4.13
N ASN A 2 -19.02 -43.73 -4.13
CA ASN A 2 -18.99 -42.54 -4.95
C ASN A 2 -18.08 -41.51 -4.27
N PRO A 3 -16.97 -41.06 -4.90
CA PRO A 3 -16.12 -40.04 -4.33
C PRO A 3 -16.90 -38.72 -4.27
N VAL A 4 -17.12 -38.20 -3.07
CA VAL A 4 -17.70 -36.89 -2.86
C VAL A 4 -16.55 -35.87 -2.87
N PRO A 5 -16.54 -34.85 -3.76
CA PRO A 5 -15.49 -33.85 -3.78
C PRO A 5 -15.52 -33.05 -2.49
N ILE A 6 -14.35 -32.82 -1.90
CA ILE A 6 -14.20 -31.93 -0.75
C ILE A 6 -14.56 -30.51 -1.20
N PRO A 7 -15.40 -29.78 -0.43
CA PRO A 7 -15.79 -28.43 -0.81
C PRO A 7 -14.53 -27.52 -0.91
N PHE A 8 -14.36 -26.90 -2.05
CA PHE A 8 -13.25 -25.99 -2.31
C PHE A 8 -13.43 -24.71 -1.49
N GLN A 9 -12.46 -24.40 -0.65
CA GLN A 9 -12.42 -23.10 0.02
C GLN A 9 -11.92 -22.03 -0.96
N LYS A 10 -12.80 -21.08 -1.32
CA LYS A 10 -12.45 -19.99 -2.23
C LYS A 10 -11.36 -19.13 -1.60
N ILE A 11 -10.19 -19.08 -2.23
CA ILE A 11 -9.08 -18.20 -1.83
C ILE A 11 -9.48 -16.75 -2.13
N SER A 12 -9.16 -15.84 -1.22
CA SER A 12 -9.44 -14.40 -1.41
C SER A 12 -8.79 -13.89 -2.68
N GLU A 13 -9.56 -13.20 -3.50
CA GLU A 13 -9.06 -12.55 -4.71
C GLU A 13 -8.06 -11.43 -4.36
N PRO A 14 -7.11 -11.13 -5.25
CA PRO A 14 -6.24 -9.97 -5.08
C PRO A 14 -7.03 -8.67 -4.97
N THR A 15 -6.62 -7.79 -4.09
CA THR A 15 -7.26 -6.48 -3.86
C THR A 15 -6.37 -5.30 -4.22
N ILE A 16 -5.06 -5.53 -4.28
CA ILE A 16 -4.03 -4.52 -4.55
C ILE A 16 -3.12 -4.99 -5.68
N ALA A 17 -2.68 -4.07 -6.52
CA ALA A 17 -1.69 -4.30 -7.56
C ALA A 17 -0.55 -3.29 -7.46
N MET A 18 0.64 -3.71 -7.90
CA MET A 18 1.83 -2.87 -8.08
C MET A 18 2.50 -3.26 -9.40
N HIS A 19 3.19 -2.31 -10.01
CA HIS A 19 4.08 -2.61 -11.13
C HIS A 19 5.48 -2.88 -10.60
N PHE A 20 6.04 -4.02 -11.01
CA PHE A 20 7.43 -4.39 -10.80
C PHE A 20 8.17 -4.08 -12.10
N ILE A 21 9.15 -3.20 -12.04
CA ILE A 21 9.77 -2.56 -13.19
C ILE A 21 11.28 -2.77 -13.11
N VAL A 22 11.92 -2.99 -14.24
CA VAL A 22 13.38 -3.01 -14.30
C VAL A 22 13.91 -1.66 -13.82
N ASN A 23 14.93 -1.67 -12.96
CA ASN A 23 15.56 -0.44 -12.50
C ASN A 23 16.34 0.23 -13.63
N ASP A 24 15.88 1.37 -14.09
CA ASP A 24 16.47 2.20 -15.15
C ASP A 24 17.19 3.45 -14.60
N SER A 25 17.32 3.53 -13.27
CA SER A 25 18.00 4.65 -12.62
C SER A 25 19.52 4.65 -12.92
N PRO A 26 20.21 5.82 -12.78
CA PRO A 26 21.66 5.90 -12.92
C PRO A 26 22.46 4.99 -11.94
N LEU A 27 21.79 4.48 -10.91
CA LEU A 27 22.37 3.59 -9.89
C LEU A 27 22.05 2.11 -10.14
N ALA A 28 21.43 1.78 -11.27
CA ALA A 28 21.06 0.42 -11.61
C ALA A 28 22.28 -0.52 -11.65
N GLY A 29 22.14 -1.73 -11.09
CA GLY A 29 23.16 -2.77 -11.08
C GLY A 29 24.24 -2.63 -10.00
N GLN A 30 24.04 -1.72 -9.05
CA GLN A 30 25.02 -1.53 -7.95
C GLN A 30 24.76 -2.46 -6.75
N GLU A 31 23.52 -2.83 -6.49
CA GLU A 31 23.14 -3.59 -5.30
C GLU A 31 22.68 -5.02 -5.61
N GLY A 32 22.14 -5.27 -6.80
CA GLY A 32 21.58 -6.55 -7.20
C GLY A 32 22.40 -7.29 -8.26
N LYS A 33 22.32 -8.64 -8.25
CA LYS A 33 22.89 -9.50 -9.28
C LYS A 33 21.96 -9.69 -10.47
N TYR A 34 20.64 -9.67 -10.21
CA TYR A 34 19.60 -9.97 -11.18
C TYR A 34 18.83 -8.70 -11.53
N VAL A 35 19.27 -8.00 -12.58
CA VAL A 35 18.81 -6.66 -12.96
C VAL A 35 18.02 -6.62 -14.27
N THR A 36 17.87 -7.77 -14.96
CA THR A 36 17.23 -7.81 -16.28
C THR A 36 15.75 -8.18 -16.19
N SER A 37 14.95 -7.74 -17.18
CA SER A 37 13.53 -8.10 -17.30
C SER A 37 13.30 -9.60 -17.34
N ARG A 38 14.20 -10.36 -17.99
CA ARG A 38 14.14 -11.81 -18.04
C ARG A 38 14.25 -12.43 -16.64
N HIS A 39 15.23 -12.01 -15.83
CA HIS A 39 15.38 -12.50 -14.47
C HIS A 39 14.17 -12.19 -13.62
N LEU A 40 13.66 -10.95 -13.73
CA LEU A 40 12.48 -10.50 -13.00
C LEU A 40 11.24 -11.33 -13.38
N ARG A 41 11.03 -11.52 -14.69
CA ARG A 41 9.96 -12.35 -15.24
C ARG A 41 10.00 -13.78 -14.68
N ASP A 42 11.14 -14.45 -14.87
CA ASP A 42 11.31 -15.86 -14.49
C ASP A 42 11.07 -16.04 -12.97
N ARG A 43 11.51 -15.08 -12.16
CA ARG A 43 11.29 -15.12 -10.71
C ARG A 43 9.82 -14.90 -10.32
N LEU A 44 9.15 -13.92 -10.91
CA LEU A 44 7.74 -13.63 -10.63
C LEU A 44 6.83 -14.78 -11.06
N PHE A 45 7.03 -15.35 -12.24
CA PHE A 45 6.23 -16.48 -12.71
C PHE A 45 6.51 -17.76 -11.92
N ARG A 46 7.72 -17.95 -11.41
CA ARG A 46 8.03 -19.06 -10.50
C ARG A 46 7.27 -18.95 -9.18
N GLU A 47 7.05 -17.74 -8.67
CA GLU A 47 6.27 -17.53 -7.43
C GLU A 47 4.84 -18.02 -7.56
N LEU A 48 4.22 -17.95 -8.74
CA LEU A 48 2.86 -18.44 -8.98
C LEU A 48 2.68 -19.95 -8.70
N ASN A 49 3.77 -20.71 -8.70
CA ASN A 49 3.71 -22.15 -8.37
C ASN A 49 3.54 -22.39 -6.88
N THR A 50 3.91 -21.45 -6.04
CA THR A 50 3.88 -21.55 -4.58
C THR A 50 2.79 -20.69 -3.94
N ASP A 51 2.50 -19.53 -4.55
CA ASP A 51 1.49 -18.59 -4.07
C ASP A 51 0.29 -18.50 -5.03
N VAL A 52 -0.77 -19.23 -4.71
CA VAL A 52 -2.02 -19.26 -5.49
C VAL A 52 -2.85 -17.98 -5.41
N SER A 53 -2.53 -17.09 -4.47
CA SER A 53 -3.22 -15.81 -4.29
C SER A 53 -2.57 -14.65 -5.04
N LEU A 54 -1.38 -14.87 -5.58
CA LEU A 54 -0.66 -13.91 -6.39
C LEU A 54 -1.12 -14.01 -7.86
N ARG A 55 -1.17 -12.88 -8.54
CA ARG A 55 -1.34 -12.82 -10.00
C ARG A 55 -0.25 -11.97 -10.60
N VAL A 56 0.33 -12.42 -11.69
CA VAL A 56 1.36 -11.72 -12.45
C VAL A 56 0.88 -11.59 -13.88
N GLU A 57 0.83 -10.39 -14.38
CA GLU A 57 0.41 -10.06 -15.75
C GLU A 57 1.56 -9.29 -16.42
N GLU A 58 1.86 -9.64 -17.67
CA GLU A 58 2.77 -8.85 -18.50
C GLU A 58 2.06 -7.57 -18.93
N THR A 59 2.77 -6.46 -18.96
CA THR A 59 2.23 -5.19 -19.46
C THR A 59 2.60 -4.99 -20.93
N GLU A 60 2.17 -3.89 -21.52
CA GLU A 60 2.53 -3.55 -22.91
C GLU A 60 4.04 -3.37 -23.09
N THR A 61 4.74 -3.05 -22.00
CA THR A 61 6.21 -2.95 -21.99
C THR A 61 6.84 -4.22 -21.47
N THR A 62 7.91 -4.68 -22.11
CA THR A 62 8.64 -5.92 -21.72
C THR A 62 9.41 -5.77 -20.40
N GLU A 63 9.49 -4.58 -19.84
CA GLU A 63 10.28 -4.24 -18.65
C GLU A 63 9.42 -4.05 -17.39
N SER A 64 8.11 -4.18 -17.51
CA SER A 64 7.15 -3.99 -16.42
C SER A 64 6.20 -5.16 -16.30
N PHE A 65 5.92 -5.57 -15.06
CA PHE A 65 4.99 -6.66 -14.71
C PHE A 65 4.00 -6.14 -13.68
N LYS A 66 2.71 -6.33 -13.94
CA LYS A 66 1.67 -6.02 -12.98
C LYS A 66 1.50 -7.21 -12.04
N VAL A 67 1.81 -6.99 -10.78
CA VAL A 67 1.72 -8.00 -9.71
C VAL A 67 0.58 -7.64 -8.77
N SER A 68 -0.39 -8.53 -8.63
CA SER A 68 -1.57 -8.33 -7.81
C SER A 68 -1.59 -9.31 -6.64
N GLY A 69 -1.85 -8.81 -5.44
CA GLY A 69 -1.86 -9.59 -4.21
C GLY A 69 -3.01 -9.23 -3.27
N ARG A 70 -3.14 -9.98 -2.17
CA ARG A 70 -4.22 -9.81 -1.19
C ARG A 70 -4.12 -8.53 -0.37
N GLY A 71 -2.95 -7.89 -0.33
CA GLY A 71 -2.74 -6.69 0.47
C GLY A 71 -1.29 -6.20 0.43
N GLU A 72 -1.07 -5.05 1.03
CA GLU A 72 0.24 -4.37 1.07
C GLU A 72 1.33 -5.26 1.69
N LEU A 73 1.04 -5.91 2.82
CA LEU A 73 2.00 -6.78 3.49
C LEU A 73 2.40 -7.97 2.61
N HIS A 74 1.45 -8.56 1.89
CA HIS A 74 1.71 -9.68 1.00
C HIS A 74 2.74 -9.33 -0.09
N LEU A 75 2.53 -8.19 -0.78
CA LEU A 75 3.46 -7.71 -1.79
C LEU A 75 4.80 -7.25 -1.20
N SER A 76 4.79 -6.65 0.00
CA SER A 76 6.01 -6.24 0.69
C SER A 76 6.90 -7.42 1.07
N VAL A 77 6.30 -8.54 1.49
CA VAL A 77 7.06 -9.78 1.77
C VAL A 77 7.69 -10.34 0.49
N LEU A 78 6.96 -10.35 -0.62
CA LEU A 78 7.50 -10.76 -1.92
C LEU A 78 8.69 -9.88 -2.34
N ILE A 79 8.54 -8.56 -2.24
CA ILE A 79 9.61 -7.59 -2.56
C ILE A 79 10.85 -7.87 -1.71
N GLU A 80 10.69 -8.05 -0.40
CA GLU A 80 11.81 -8.29 0.51
C GLU A 80 12.49 -9.63 0.25
N ASN A 81 11.74 -10.69 -0.05
CA ASN A 81 12.30 -11.99 -0.41
C ASN A 81 13.12 -11.88 -1.69
N MET A 82 12.60 -11.23 -2.72
CA MET A 82 13.32 -11.01 -3.97
C MET A 82 14.59 -10.17 -3.77
N ARG A 83 14.50 -9.11 -2.95
CA ARG A 83 15.68 -8.31 -2.60
C ARG A 83 16.77 -9.17 -1.94
N ARG A 84 16.41 -10.02 -0.97
CA ARG A 84 17.35 -10.94 -0.30
C ARG A 84 17.95 -11.99 -1.23
N GLU A 85 17.23 -12.40 -2.26
CA GLU A 85 17.71 -13.28 -3.31
C GLU A 85 18.69 -12.59 -4.27
N GLY A 86 18.84 -11.26 -4.18
CA GLY A 86 19.75 -10.46 -5.00
C GLY A 86 19.12 -9.88 -6.27
N TYR A 87 17.80 -9.80 -6.33
CA TYR A 87 17.09 -9.07 -7.38
C TYR A 87 17.09 -7.58 -7.10
N GLU A 88 17.36 -6.79 -8.14
CA GLU A 88 17.24 -5.33 -8.11
C GLU A 88 16.19 -4.90 -9.12
N PHE A 89 15.18 -4.18 -8.64
CA PHE A 89 14.05 -3.72 -9.46
C PHE A 89 13.39 -2.52 -8.77
N ALA A 90 12.60 -1.77 -9.54
CA ALA A 90 11.77 -0.69 -9.02
C ALA A 90 10.32 -1.17 -8.85
N VAL A 91 9.57 -0.54 -7.96
CA VAL A 91 8.14 -0.79 -7.78
C VAL A 91 7.35 0.51 -7.90
N SER A 92 6.16 0.42 -8.49
CA SER A 92 5.24 1.54 -8.51
C SER A 92 4.54 1.72 -7.16
N LYS A 93 3.80 2.81 -7.02
CA LYS A 93 2.83 2.96 -5.93
C LYS A 93 1.77 1.85 -6.02
N ALA A 94 1.36 1.34 -4.85
CA ALA A 94 0.28 0.37 -4.77
C ALA A 94 -1.06 1.00 -5.18
N GLU A 95 -1.84 0.28 -5.98
CA GLU A 95 -3.16 0.67 -6.43
C GLU A 95 -4.18 -0.42 -6.08
N VAL A 96 -5.38 -0.02 -5.65
CA VAL A 96 -6.45 -0.98 -5.39
C VAL A 96 -7.11 -1.42 -6.68
N LEU A 97 -7.53 -2.69 -6.73
CA LEU A 97 -8.26 -3.24 -7.85
C LEU A 97 -9.75 -2.92 -7.70
N TYR A 98 -10.26 -2.10 -8.61
CA TYR A 98 -11.69 -1.78 -8.67
C TYR A 98 -12.47 -2.86 -9.42
N LYS A 99 -13.75 -3.00 -9.06
CA LYS A 99 -14.73 -3.81 -9.80
C LYS A 99 -15.87 -2.91 -10.28
N THR A 100 -16.66 -3.44 -11.17
CA THR A 100 -17.89 -2.79 -11.63
C THR A 100 -19.05 -3.72 -11.31
N ASP A 101 -20.14 -3.21 -10.75
CA ASP A 101 -21.37 -3.96 -10.52
C ASP A 101 -22.16 -4.15 -11.82
N GLU A 102 -23.27 -4.89 -11.75
CA GLU A 102 -24.16 -5.14 -12.89
C GLU A 102 -24.79 -3.85 -13.47
N ASN A 103 -24.83 -2.78 -12.70
CA ASN A 103 -25.37 -1.47 -13.08
C ASN A 103 -24.30 -0.50 -13.60
N GLY A 104 -23.06 -0.95 -13.77
CA GLY A 104 -21.94 -0.11 -14.19
C GLY A 104 -21.35 0.79 -13.11
N LYS A 105 -21.73 0.61 -11.83
CA LYS A 105 -21.18 1.39 -10.73
C LYS A 105 -19.84 0.82 -10.28
N LYS A 106 -18.90 1.72 -10.00
CA LYS A 106 -17.57 1.39 -9.50
C LYS A 106 -17.64 0.89 -8.06
N LEU A 107 -17.02 -0.26 -7.80
CA LEU A 107 -16.85 -0.85 -6.47
C LEU A 107 -15.37 -0.85 -6.10
N GLU A 108 -15.10 -0.72 -4.80
CA GLU A 108 -13.75 -0.77 -4.25
C GLU A 108 -13.65 -1.77 -3.09
N PRO A 109 -12.47 -2.37 -2.85
CA PRO A 109 -12.27 -3.28 -1.74
C PRO A 109 -12.38 -2.54 -0.42
N MET A 110 -13.15 -3.10 0.52
CA MET A 110 -13.38 -2.57 1.86
C MET A 110 -12.68 -3.44 2.90
N GLU A 111 -12.22 -2.81 3.97
CA GLU A 111 -11.64 -3.48 5.12
C GLU A 111 -12.32 -3.04 6.41
N LEU A 112 -12.45 -3.97 7.35
CA LEU A 112 -12.76 -3.70 8.74
C LEU A 112 -11.46 -3.50 9.50
N ALA A 113 -11.27 -2.32 10.06
CA ALA A 113 -10.11 -2.00 10.88
C ALA A 113 -10.49 -2.00 12.36
N TYR A 114 -9.80 -2.84 13.13
CA TYR A 114 -9.90 -2.93 14.59
C TYR A 114 -8.68 -2.26 15.20
N ILE A 115 -8.91 -1.22 15.97
CA ILE A 115 -7.85 -0.34 16.45
C ILE A 115 -7.96 -0.18 17.97
N ASP A 116 -6.90 -0.55 18.67
CA ASP A 116 -6.76 -0.33 20.09
C ASP A 116 -5.73 0.79 20.32
N VAL A 117 -6.16 1.90 20.92
CA VAL A 117 -5.30 3.06 21.21
C VAL A 117 -5.57 3.62 22.60
N PRO A 118 -4.57 4.21 23.27
CA PRO A 118 -4.81 5.04 24.45
C PRO A 118 -5.83 6.15 24.13
N ASP A 119 -6.72 6.44 25.07
CA ASP A 119 -7.82 7.38 24.87
C ASP A 119 -7.35 8.75 24.38
N GLU A 120 -6.21 9.23 24.84
CA GLU A 120 -5.60 10.51 24.42
C GLU A 120 -5.35 10.62 22.90
N PHE A 121 -5.17 9.50 22.20
CA PHE A 121 -4.91 9.47 20.75
C PHE A 121 -6.14 9.13 19.91
N SER A 122 -7.25 8.73 20.54
CA SER A 122 -8.47 8.27 19.85
C SER A 122 -9.03 9.33 18.89
N GLY A 123 -9.07 10.59 19.32
CA GLY A 123 -9.55 11.71 18.49
C GLY A 123 -8.72 11.93 17.22
N SER A 124 -7.40 11.88 17.32
CA SER A 124 -6.50 12.01 16.15
C SER A 124 -6.70 10.88 15.15
N VAL A 125 -6.81 9.65 15.65
CA VAL A 125 -7.03 8.46 14.83
C VAL A 125 -8.37 8.54 14.08
N ILE A 126 -9.45 8.90 14.80
CA ILE A 126 -10.79 9.08 14.22
C ILE A 126 -10.76 10.14 13.12
N GLN A 127 -10.16 11.29 13.37
CA GLN A 127 -10.07 12.37 12.41
C GLN A 127 -9.34 11.94 11.13
N LYS A 128 -8.19 11.26 11.26
CA LYS A 128 -7.38 10.82 10.12
C LYS A 128 -8.05 9.72 9.31
N LEU A 129 -8.66 8.74 9.96
CA LEU A 129 -9.37 7.68 9.25
C LEU A 129 -10.63 8.20 8.55
N SER A 130 -11.37 9.12 9.17
CA SER A 130 -12.53 9.76 8.54
C SER A 130 -12.12 10.57 7.30
N ALA A 131 -10.99 11.29 7.35
CA ALA A 131 -10.45 11.99 6.18
C ALA A 131 -10.07 11.01 5.04
N ARG A 132 -9.72 9.76 5.39
CA ARG A 132 -9.43 8.65 4.47
C ARG A 132 -10.67 7.84 4.10
N LYS A 133 -11.88 8.41 4.26
CA LYS A 133 -13.18 7.79 3.94
C LYS A 133 -13.54 6.59 4.82
N GLY A 134 -12.91 6.46 5.98
CA GLY A 134 -13.32 5.49 7.00
C GLY A 134 -14.59 5.94 7.71
N GLU A 135 -15.47 5.01 7.97
CA GLU A 135 -16.70 5.18 8.75
C GLU A 135 -16.53 4.46 10.09
N LEU A 136 -16.69 5.20 11.20
CA LEU A 136 -16.65 4.61 12.53
C LEU A 136 -17.92 3.78 12.75
N ILE A 137 -17.74 2.48 12.98
CA ILE A 137 -18.84 1.53 13.27
C ILE A 137 -19.12 1.50 14.76
N SER A 138 -18.08 1.33 15.56
CA SER A 138 -18.21 1.24 17.01
C SER A 138 -17.00 1.85 17.72
N MET A 139 -17.25 2.30 18.96
CA MET A 139 -16.23 2.79 19.88
C MET A 139 -16.56 2.29 21.28
N GLY A 140 -15.62 1.65 21.93
CA GLY A 140 -15.80 1.10 23.27
C GLY A 140 -14.56 1.24 24.14
N ALA A 141 -14.77 1.36 25.46
CA ALA A 141 -13.66 1.32 26.40
C ALA A 141 -13.01 -0.07 26.41
N ALA A 142 -11.70 -0.12 26.37
CA ALA A 142 -10.90 -1.31 26.56
C ALA A 142 -10.14 -1.23 27.90
N ASN A 143 -9.56 -2.35 28.33
CA ASN A 143 -8.83 -2.38 29.59
C ASN A 143 -7.58 -1.48 29.57
N GLY A 144 -7.22 -0.92 30.72
CA GLY A 144 -5.96 -0.17 30.86
C GLY A 144 -5.95 1.23 30.27
N GLY A 145 -7.09 1.89 30.11
CA GLY A 145 -7.18 3.26 29.55
C GLY A 145 -7.09 3.29 28.03
N TYR A 146 -7.29 2.14 27.38
CA TYR A 146 -7.41 2.04 25.93
C TYR A 146 -8.84 2.16 25.47
N VAL A 147 -9.00 2.60 24.24
CA VAL A 147 -10.27 2.63 23.52
C VAL A 147 -10.13 1.73 22.30
N ARG A 148 -11.14 0.89 22.07
CA ARG A 148 -11.29 0.09 20.86
C ARG A 148 -12.17 0.82 19.87
N LEU A 149 -11.65 1.02 18.67
CA LEU A 149 -12.36 1.64 17.55
C LEU A 149 -12.52 0.60 16.44
N GLU A 150 -13.69 0.54 15.84
CA GLU A 150 -13.97 -0.30 14.67
C GLU A 150 -14.38 0.60 13.50
N PHE A 151 -13.67 0.45 12.38
CA PHE A 151 -13.91 1.23 11.18
C PHE A 151 -14.19 0.33 9.98
N SER A 152 -15.16 0.73 9.15
CA SER A 152 -15.24 0.29 7.75
C SER A 152 -14.52 1.30 6.89
N ILE A 153 -13.48 0.88 6.18
CA ILE A 153 -12.62 1.80 5.43
C ILE A 153 -12.25 1.19 4.06
N PRO A 154 -12.22 1.99 2.98
CA PRO A 154 -11.67 1.51 1.72
C PRO A 154 -10.19 1.10 1.88
N ALA A 155 -9.80 -0.05 1.31
CA ALA A 155 -8.43 -0.56 1.41
C ALA A 155 -7.39 0.48 0.97
N ARG A 156 -7.70 1.31 -0.05
CA ARG A 156 -6.84 2.42 -0.48
C ARG A 156 -6.62 3.47 0.62
N GLY A 157 -7.55 3.62 1.58
CA GLY A 157 -7.42 4.53 2.71
C GLY A 157 -6.39 4.08 3.74
N LEU A 158 -6.06 2.79 3.77
CA LEU A 158 -5.06 2.21 4.67
C LEU A 158 -3.65 2.21 4.10
N ILE A 159 -3.51 2.36 2.77
CA ILE A 159 -2.19 2.41 2.12
C ILE A 159 -1.36 3.56 2.73
N GLY A 160 -0.19 3.21 3.28
CA GLY A 160 0.73 4.15 3.93
C GLY A 160 0.26 4.71 5.28
N TYR A 161 -0.96 4.36 5.75
CA TYR A 161 -1.48 4.87 7.03
C TYR A 161 -0.74 4.31 8.24
N ARG A 162 -0.25 3.08 8.16
CA ARG A 162 0.42 2.41 9.30
C ARG A 162 1.59 3.20 9.88
N GLY A 163 2.38 3.84 9.03
CA GLY A 163 3.49 4.70 9.46
C GLY A 163 3.02 5.96 10.21
N GLU A 164 1.98 6.62 9.69
CA GLU A 164 1.37 7.77 10.36
C GLU A 164 0.74 7.36 11.70
N PHE A 165 0.02 6.25 11.73
CA PHE A 165 -0.62 5.71 12.92
C PHE A 165 0.40 5.45 14.04
N MET A 166 1.53 4.82 13.72
CA MET A 166 2.60 4.58 14.70
C MET A 166 3.18 5.88 15.24
N THR A 167 3.32 6.90 14.40
CA THR A 167 3.80 8.23 14.82
C THR A 167 2.78 8.92 15.72
N ASP A 168 1.50 8.94 15.33
CA ASP A 168 0.44 9.61 16.06
C ASP A 168 0.19 9.01 17.44
N THR A 169 0.30 7.68 17.54
CA THR A 169 0.11 6.93 18.79
C THR A 169 1.39 6.75 19.61
N LYS A 170 2.49 7.36 19.15
CA LYS A 170 3.84 7.19 19.78
C LYS A 170 4.21 5.72 19.96
N GLY A 171 3.78 4.86 19.02
CA GLY A 171 4.03 3.42 19.07
C GLY A 171 3.09 2.61 19.97
N ASN A 172 2.13 3.24 20.66
CA ASN A 172 1.24 2.55 21.61
C ASN A 172 -0.06 2.04 20.99
N GLY A 173 -0.31 2.31 19.70
CA GLY A 173 -1.51 1.84 19.03
C GLY A 173 -1.33 0.47 18.38
N ILE A 174 -2.40 -0.30 18.32
CA ILE A 174 -2.49 -1.57 17.60
C ILE A 174 -3.57 -1.43 16.54
N ILE A 175 -3.24 -1.77 15.30
CA ILE A 175 -4.19 -1.78 14.18
C ILE A 175 -4.17 -3.13 13.49
N ASN A 176 -5.34 -3.76 13.40
CA ASN A 176 -5.57 -5.00 12.67
C ASN A 176 -6.66 -4.76 11.64
N THR A 177 -6.49 -5.31 10.45
CA THR A 177 -7.46 -5.16 9.37
C THR A 177 -7.88 -6.50 8.82
N THR A 178 -9.13 -6.59 8.39
CA THR A 178 -9.71 -7.78 7.78
C THR A 178 -10.48 -7.37 6.52
N TYR A 179 -10.27 -8.07 5.42
CA TYR A 179 -11.01 -7.84 4.19
C TYR A 179 -12.51 -8.11 4.37
N ASP A 180 -13.35 -7.15 3.99
CA ASP A 180 -14.81 -7.16 4.15
C ASP A 180 -15.57 -7.20 2.80
N GLY A 181 -14.89 -7.51 1.72
CA GLY A 181 -15.52 -7.58 0.41
C GLY A 181 -15.40 -6.28 -0.40
N TYR A 182 -16.27 -6.14 -1.40
CA TYR A 182 -16.36 -4.94 -2.23
C TYR A 182 -17.57 -4.11 -1.85
N GLY A 183 -17.34 -2.82 -1.62
CA GLY A 183 -18.37 -1.82 -1.34
C GLY A 183 -18.40 -0.72 -2.41
N PRO A 184 -19.42 0.17 -2.35
CA PRO A 184 -19.51 1.30 -3.25
C PRO A 184 -18.29 2.23 -3.15
N TYR A 185 -17.85 2.77 -4.28
CA TYR A 185 -16.76 3.73 -4.31
C TYR A 185 -17.10 4.99 -3.49
N LYS A 186 -16.26 5.30 -2.50
CA LYS A 186 -16.47 6.40 -1.53
C LYS A 186 -16.03 7.79 -2.05
N GLY A 187 -15.78 7.91 -3.36
CA GLY A 187 -15.30 9.16 -3.95
C GLY A 187 -13.80 9.37 -3.79
N ASP A 188 -13.30 10.48 -4.33
CA ASP A 188 -11.87 10.77 -4.30
C ASP A 188 -11.37 11.08 -2.88
N MET A 189 -10.12 10.68 -2.64
CA MET A 189 -9.38 11.03 -1.44
C MET A 189 -8.25 11.99 -1.83
N MET A 190 -7.97 12.94 -0.94
CA MET A 190 -6.78 13.78 -1.12
C MET A 190 -5.53 12.94 -0.85
N TYR A 191 -4.83 12.58 -1.91
CA TYR A 191 -3.52 11.98 -1.82
C TYR A 191 -2.44 13.01 -2.07
N ARG A 192 -1.35 12.85 -1.37
CA ARG A 192 -0.12 13.53 -1.74
C ARG A 192 0.43 12.83 -2.99
N ALA A 193 0.30 13.49 -4.14
CA ALA A 193 0.73 12.91 -5.42
C ALA A 193 2.24 12.71 -5.51
N GLN A 194 3.01 13.56 -4.82
CA GLN A 194 4.47 13.60 -4.87
C GLN A 194 5.05 13.56 -3.46
N GLY A 195 6.31 13.13 -3.34
CA GLY A 195 7.07 13.14 -2.09
C GLY A 195 7.38 14.54 -1.56
N SER A 196 8.14 14.62 -0.49
CA SER A 196 8.73 15.85 0.02
C SER A 196 10.22 15.86 -0.28
N LEU A 197 10.71 16.99 -0.74
CA LEU A 197 12.13 17.27 -0.88
C LEU A 197 12.54 18.15 0.31
N ILE A 198 13.42 17.62 1.16
CA ILE A 198 13.88 18.30 2.37
C ILE A 198 15.33 18.72 2.11
N ALA A 199 15.64 20.00 2.35
CA ALA A 199 17.00 20.49 2.23
C ALA A 199 17.89 19.78 3.28
N PHE A 200 18.98 19.16 2.83
CA PHE A 200 19.93 18.45 3.68
C PHE A 200 21.00 19.39 4.26
N GLU A 201 21.37 20.44 3.49
CA GLU A 201 22.40 21.40 3.88
C GLU A 201 21.86 22.83 3.78
N SER A 202 22.47 23.72 4.52
CA SER A 202 22.22 25.17 4.40
C SER A 202 22.85 25.70 3.11
N GLY A 203 22.13 26.55 2.40
CA GLY A 203 22.60 27.11 1.14
C GLY A 203 21.64 28.18 0.62
N GLU A 204 22.04 28.87 -0.41
CA GLU A 204 21.22 29.88 -1.09
C GLU A 204 20.31 29.19 -2.13
N ALA A 205 19.00 29.41 -2.02
CA ALA A 205 18.03 28.85 -2.93
C ALA A 205 17.95 29.69 -4.22
N ILE A 206 18.26 29.07 -5.34
CA ILE A 206 18.21 29.71 -6.67
C ILE A 206 16.86 29.40 -7.30
N THR A 207 16.14 30.42 -7.74
CA THR A 207 14.79 30.31 -8.31
C THR A 207 14.67 29.27 -9.42
N TYR A 208 15.65 29.19 -10.32
CA TYR A 208 15.68 28.21 -11.40
C TYR A 208 15.81 26.76 -10.87
N GLY A 209 16.65 26.55 -9.88
CA GLY A 209 16.80 25.23 -9.23
C GLY A 209 15.54 24.80 -8.48
N LEU A 210 14.91 25.74 -7.78
CA LEU A 210 13.63 25.49 -7.09
C LEU A 210 12.51 25.13 -8.06
N TYR A 211 12.42 25.84 -9.19
CA TYR A 211 11.43 25.56 -10.23
C TYR A 211 11.53 24.13 -10.74
N ASN A 212 12.73 23.66 -11.07
CA ASN A 212 12.96 22.28 -11.53
C ASN A 212 12.75 21.23 -10.43
N ALA A 213 13.06 21.57 -9.18
CA ALA A 213 12.90 20.64 -8.06
C ALA A 213 11.43 20.46 -7.64
N GLN A 214 10.58 21.48 -7.77
CA GLN A 214 9.16 21.40 -7.37
C GLN A 214 8.35 20.41 -8.20
N GLU A 215 8.78 20.08 -9.42
CA GLU A 215 8.13 19.05 -10.24
C GLU A 215 8.28 17.65 -9.64
N ARG A 216 9.31 17.43 -8.81
CA ARG A 216 9.59 16.13 -8.15
C ARG A 216 8.91 15.97 -6.81
N GLY A 217 8.52 17.05 -6.16
CA GLY A 217 7.88 16.98 -4.85
C GLY A 217 7.69 18.35 -4.22
N THR A 218 7.02 18.35 -3.07
CA THR A 218 6.85 19.58 -2.27
C THR A 218 8.18 19.96 -1.62
N LEU A 219 8.61 21.21 -1.83
CA LEU A 219 9.81 21.74 -1.21
C LEU A 219 9.53 22.09 0.25
N LEU A 220 10.35 21.60 1.15
CA LEU A 220 10.31 21.89 2.58
C LEU A 220 11.70 22.36 3.03
N SER A 221 11.72 23.45 3.79
CA SER A 221 12.92 23.92 4.49
C SER A 221 12.73 23.75 5.99
N LEU A 222 13.76 23.25 6.67
CA LEU A 222 13.81 23.14 8.11
C LEU A 222 14.37 24.40 8.78
N ILE A 223 14.69 25.41 8.00
CA ILE A 223 15.25 26.68 8.47
C ILE A 223 14.15 27.72 8.47
N HIS A 224 14.15 28.56 9.49
CA HIS A 224 13.22 29.68 9.60
C HIS A 224 13.19 30.52 8.32
N ILE A 225 12.00 30.70 7.80
CA ILE A 225 11.69 31.73 6.81
C ILE A 225 11.36 32.99 7.58
#